data_b47f656b96589d89fae701f5f7e96477
#
_entry.id   b47f656b96589d89fae701f5f7e96477
#
_cell.length_a   1.000
_cell.length_b   1.000
_cell.length_c   1.000
_cell.angle_alpha   90.00
_cell.angle_beta   90.00
_cell.angle_gamma   90.00
#
_symmetry.space_group_name_H-M   'P 1'
#
loop_
_entity.id
_entity.type
_entity.pdbx_description
1 polymer ?
#
loop_
_entity_poly.entity_id
_entity_poly.type
_entity_poly.pdbx_seq_one_letter_code
_entity_poly.pdbx_strand_id
1 'polypeptide(L)'
;KIIFCNGGDRTKKNIPEVKKFKNEDWIQFEFGVGGDYKRNSSSWILEDYRNAKTERDWGYYRVVHTIGKGIKVKELVIEPGKSLSNQKHSKRSEMWYIMKGQCIVNGETRRAHEPGFTISPEQWHKAENPFLKPCHVLECQFGEECIESDIERAPFKPADIPWDPKKDKEKRGMYIHLRGQEDDGYCD
;
A
#
# COMPACT_ATOMS: atom_id res chain seq x y z
N LYS A 1 -8.30 39.43 -28.34
CA LYS A 1 -8.44 39.21 -26.89
C LYS A 1 -8.36 37.69 -26.63
N ILE A 2 -7.47 37.27 -25.72
CA ILE A 2 -7.33 35.88 -25.34
C ILE A 2 -8.19 35.62 -24.09
N ILE A 3 -8.98 34.54 -24.09
CA ILE A 3 -9.73 34.10 -22.92
C ILE A 3 -8.99 32.91 -22.30
N PHE A 4 -8.55 33.07 -21.06
CA PHE A 4 -7.88 32.03 -20.31
C PHE A 4 -8.92 31.35 -19.41
N CYS A 5 -9.37 30.15 -19.82
CA CYS A 5 -10.42 29.41 -19.14
C CYS A 5 -9.85 28.51 -18.05
N ASN A 6 -10.44 28.52 -16.88
CA ASN A 6 -10.08 27.69 -15.74
C ASN A 6 -11.31 26.99 -15.18
N GLY A 7 -11.14 25.71 -14.83
CA GLY A 7 -12.17 24.90 -14.18
C GLY A 7 -11.66 24.20 -12.94
N GLY A 8 -12.52 23.39 -12.31
CA GLY A 8 -12.21 22.67 -11.10
C GLY A 8 -11.91 23.60 -9.92
N ASP A 9 -10.83 23.35 -9.20
CA ASP A 9 -10.40 24.08 -8.00
C ASP A 9 -9.65 25.41 -8.26
N ARG A 10 -9.62 25.88 -9.52
CA ARG A 10 -8.91 27.10 -9.93
C ARG A 10 -9.74 28.35 -9.67
N THR A 11 -9.12 29.32 -8.99
CA THR A 11 -9.72 30.62 -8.64
C THR A 11 -8.75 31.77 -8.92
N LYS A 12 -9.24 33.01 -8.89
CA LYS A 12 -8.38 34.20 -9.01
C LYS A 12 -7.22 34.25 -8.00
N LYS A 13 -7.34 33.53 -6.87
CA LYS A 13 -6.34 33.57 -5.78
C LYS A 13 -5.23 32.55 -5.97
N ASN A 14 -5.48 31.43 -6.66
CA ASN A 14 -4.55 30.32 -6.74
C ASN A 14 -3.92 30.11 -8.12
N ILE A 15 -4.08 31.09 -9.04
CA ILE A 15 -3.45 31.09 -10.36
C ILE A 15 -2.42 32.20 -10.43
N PRO A 16 -1.12 31.89 -10.61
CA PRO A 16 -0.06 32.90 -10.70
C PRO A 16 -0.22 33.81 -11.92
N GLU A 17 -0.81 33.32 -13.00
CA GLU A 17 -1.05 34.06 -14.25
C GLU A 17 -1.96 35.29 -14.04
N VAL A 18 -2.94 35.22 -13.12
CA VAL A 18 -3.79 36.36 -12.78
C VAL A 18 -2.97 37.53 -12.24
N LYS A 19 -1.95 37.25 -11.42
CA LYS A 19 -1.05 38.28 -10.87
C LYS A 19 -0.13 38.82 -11.95
N LYS A 20 0.40 37.94 -12.81
CA LYS A 20 1.36 38.28 -13.87
C LYS A 20 0.74 39.17 -14.93
N PHE A 21 -0.51 38.94 -15.30
CA PHE A 21 -1.20 39.65 -16.37
C PHE A 21 -2.31 40.60 -15.88
N LYS A 22 -2.19 41.06 -14.61
CA LYS A 22 -3.20 41.90 -13.97
C LYS A 22 -3.55 43.19 -14.72
N ASN A 23 -2.58 43.76 -15.42
CA ASN A 23 -2.73 45.06 -16.11
C ASN A 23 -2.81 44.92 -17.63
N GLU A 24 -3.10 43.72 -18.14
CA GLU A 24 -3.10 43.43 -19.58
C GLU A 24 -4.53 43.34 -20.11
N ASP A 25 -4.91 44.23 -20.99
CA ASP A 25 -6.27 44.30 -21.55
C ASP A 25 -6.56 43.28 -22.65
N TRP A 26 -5.51 42.59 -23.14
CA TRP A 26 -5.65 41.57 -24.18
C TRP A 26 -5.98 40.17 -23.64
N ILE A 27 -5.93 39.95 -22.33
CA ILE A 27 -6.28 38.68 -21.70
C ILE A 27 -7.47 38.82 -20.75
N GLN A 28 -8.34 37.84 -20.77
CA GLN A 28 -9.49 37.71 -19.86
C GLN A 28 -9.44 36.36 -19.19
N PHE A 29 -9.70 36.33 -17.89
CA PHE A 29 -9.72 35.08 -17.10
C PHE A 29 -11.18 34.70 -16.84
N GLU A 30 -11.55 33.47 -17.23
CA GLU A 30 -12.84 32.88 -16.95
C GLU A 30 -12.62 31.67 -15.98
N PHE A 31 -13.50 31.56 -14.97
CA PHE A 31 -13.44 30.56 -13.93
C PHE A 31 -14.71 29.71 -13.92
N GLY A 32 -14.63 28.47 -13.37
CA GLY A 32 -15.75 27.54 -13.34
C GLY A 32 -16.10 26.96 -14.73
N VAL A 33 -15.23 27.12 -15.73
CA VAL A 33 -15.45 26.57 -17.07
C VAL A 33 -15.35 25.03 -17.00
N GLY A 34 -16.45 24.35 -17.35
CA GLY A 34 -16.57 22.90 -17.23
C GLY A 34 -16.93 22.39 -15.83
N GLY A 35 -17.26 23.30 -14.90
CA GLY A 35 -17.69 23.01 -13.52
C GLY A 35 -16.57 23.13 -12.50
N ASP A 36 -16.95 23.11 -11.22
CA ASP A 36 -16.04 23.31 -10.10
C ASP A 36 -15.40 22.01 -9.60
N TYR A 37 -15.88 20.86 -10.07
CA TYR A 37 -15.35 19.55 -9.68
C TYR A 37 -14.09 19.20 -10.46
N LYS A 38 -12.98 19.06 -9.77
CA LYS A 38 -11.69 18.61 -10.33
C LYS A 38 -11.71 17.10 -10.53
N ARG A 39 -11.94 16.66 -11.75
CA ARG A 39 -11.96 15.23 -12.10
C ARG A 39 -10.57 14.59 -12.08
N ASN A 40 -9.53 15.36 -12.40
CA ASN A 40 -8.16 14.86 -12.48
C ASN A 40 -7.14 16.00 -12.40
N SER A 41 -5.89 15.68 -12.07
CA SER A 41 -4.77 16.61 -12.12
C SER A 41 -3.47 15.89 -12.50
N SER A 42 -2.55 16.64 -13.11
CA SER A 42 -1.22 16.11 -13.44
C SER A 42 -0.49 15.57 -12.20
N SER A 43 -0.63 16.22 -11.04
CA SER A 43 -0.05 15.76 -9.79
C SER A 43 -0.65 14.44 -9.33
N TRP A 44 -1.97 14.27 -9.41
CA TRP A 44 -2.61 12.99 -9.06
C TRP A 44 -2.21 11.86 -10.00
N ILE A 45 -2.18 12.13 -11.32
CA ILE A 45 -1.72 11.15 -12.32
C ILE A 45 -0.27 10.74 -12.06
N LEU A 46 0.61 11.72 -11.75
CA LEU A 46 2.01 11.45 -11.43
C LEU A 46 2.16 10.68 -10.11
N GLU A 47 1.33 10.96 -9.12
CA GLU A 47 1.32 10.24 -7.85
C GLU A 47 0.86 8.81 -8.04
N ASP A 48 -0.22 8.57 -8.78
CA ASP A 48 -0.69 7.23 -9.14
C ASP A 48 0.36 6.46 -9.94
N TYR A 49 1.04 7.11 -10.88
CA TYR A 49 2.10 6.50 -11.66
C TYR A 49 3.33 6.14 -10.79
N ARG A 50 3.74 7.03 -9.88
CA ARG A 50 4.84 6.78 -8.96
C ARG A 50 4.55 5.69 -7.94
N ASN A 51 3.29 5.58 -7.54
CA ASN A 51 2.82 4.62 -6.55
C ASN A 51 1.99 3.49 -7.19
N ALA A 52 2.33 3.14 -8.44
CA ALA A 52 1.63 2.09 -9.17
C ALA A 52 1.59 0.78 -8.37
N LYS A 53 0.41 0.20 -8.26
CA LYS A 53 0.21 -1.09 -7.61
C LYS A 53 0.68 -2.20 -8.54
N THR A 54 1.38 -3.16 -7.97
CA THR A 54 1.72 -4.42 -8.62
C THR A 54 0.83 -5.51 -8.03
N GLU A 55 -0.18 -5.93 -8.80
CA GLU A 55 -1.14 -6.95 -8.38
C GLU A 55 -0.48 -8.33 -8.27
N ARG A 56 -0.93 -9.11 -7.29
CA ARG A 56 -0.51 -10.49 -7.00
C ARG A 56 -1.71 -11.31 -6.54
N ASP A 57 -1.61 -12.63 -6.55
CA ASP A 57 -2.67 -13.53 -6.09
C ASP A 57 -3.06 -13.33 -4.62
N TRP A 58 -2.16 -12.75 -3.84
CA TRP A 58 -2.36 -12.48 -2.42
C TRP A 58 -2.85 -11.05 -2.12
N GLY A 59 -2.98 -10.18 -3.12
CA GLY A 59 -3.33 -8.77 -3.00
C GLY A 59 -2.42 -7.92 -3.89
N TYR A 60 -1.75 -6.92 -3.35
CA TYR A 60 -0.84 -6.09 -4.13
C TYR A 60 0.32 -5.57 -3.28
N TYR A 61 1.34 -5.07 -3.95
CA TYR A 61 2.33 -4.18 -3.34
C TYR A 61 2.52 -2.93 -4.20
N ARG A 62 3.06 -1.89 -3.56
CA ARG A 62 3.59 -0.72 -4.25
C ARG A 62 4.90 -0.30 -3.63
N VAL A 63 5.82 0.17 -4.47
CA VAL A 63 7.08 0.77 -4.01
C VAL A 63 6.79 2.23 -3.64
N VAL A 64 6.95 2.55 -2.37
CA VAL A 64 6.73 3.90 -1.83
C VAL A 64 7.98 4.77 -2.03
N HIS A 65 9.16 4.18 -1.81
CA HIS A 65 10.42 4.89 -1.92
C HIS A 65 11.60 3.96 -2.19
N THR A 66 12.65 4.48 -2.86
CA THR A 66 13.89 3.76 -3.10
C THR A 66 15.06 4.74 -2.97
N ILE A 67 16.11 4.34 -2.24
CA ILE A 67 17.36 5.11 -2.10
C ILE A 67 18.51 4.21 -2.57
N GLY A 68 19.06 4.53 -3.72
CA GLY A 68 20.10 3.72 -4.36
C GLY A 68 19.66 2.28 -4.57
N LYS A 69 20.56 1.32 -4.37
CA LYS A 69 20.28 -0.12 -4.46
C LYS A 69 19.96 -0.75 -3.11
N GLY A 70 20.38 -0.13 -2.02
CA GLY A 70 20.41 -0.72 -0.69
C GLY A 70 19.20 -0.43 0.18
N ILE A 71 18.28 0.46 -0.21
CA ILE A 71 17.09 0.77 0.57
C ILE A 71 15.86 0.80 -0.34
N LYS A 72 14.82 0.07 0.04
CA LYS A 72 13.53 0.09 -0.64
C LYS A 72 12.39 0.01 0.38
N VAL A 73 11.42 0.89 0.24
CA VAL A 73 10.21 0.92 1.08
C VAL A 73 9.02 0.53 0.24
N LYS A 74 8.26 -0.45 0.71
CA LYS A 74 7.04 -0.94 0.06
C LYS A 74 5.86 -0.90 1.02
N GLU A 75 4.68 -0.73 0.47
CA GLU A 75 3.44 -1.15 1.10
C GLU A 75 3.03 -2.49 0.51
N LEU A 76 2.72 -3.46 1.36
CA LEU A 76 2.12 -4.73 0.99
C LEU A 76 0.70 -4.75 1.52
N VAL A 77 -0.27 -5.19 0.72
CA VAL A 77 -1.66 -5.37 1.16
C VAL A 77 -2.04 -6.81 0.94
N ILE A 78 -2.23 -7.54 2.04
CA ILE A 78 -2.57 -8.97 2.02
C ILE A 78 -4.08 -9.10 2.21
N GLU A 79 -4.76 -9.56 1.18
CA GLU A 79 -6.22 -9.74 1.19
C GLU A 79 -6.66 -10.87 2.13
N PRO A 80 -7.93 -10.83 2.61
CA PRO A 80 -8.51 -11.89 3.44
C PRO A 80 -8.39 -13.28 2.83
N GLY A 81 -7.91 -14.24 3.62
CA GLY A 81 -7.71 -15.62 3.21
C GLY A 81 -6.48 -15.85 2.33
N LYS A 82 -5.62 -14.85 2.16
CA LYS A 82 -4.44 -14.91 1.31
C LYS A 82 -3.13 -14.95 2.11
N SER A 83 -2.06 -15.36 1.43
CA SER A 83 -0.72 -15.44 2.04
C SER A 83 0.38 -15.13 1.05
N LEU A 84 1.47 -14.54 1.55
CA LEU A 84 2.73 -14.47 0.84
C LEU A 84 3.38 -15.86 0.75
N SER A 85 4.26 -16.07 -0.22
CA SER A 85 5.12 -17.26 -0.25
C SER A 85 6.03 -17.30 0.99
N ASN A 86 6.36 -18.51 1.44
CA ASN A 86 7.46 -18.67 2.39
C ASN A 86 8.77 -18.38 1.65
N GLN A 87 9.51 -17.37 2.07
CA GLN A 87 10.67 -16.84 1.33
C GLN A 87 11.78 -16.39 2.27
N LYS A 88 12.99 -16.26 1.74
CA LYS A 88 14.14 -15.66 2.40
C LYS A 88 14.96 -14.83 1.41
N HIS A 89 15.85 -14.02 1.93
CA HIS A 89 16.76 -13.14 1.18
C HIS A 89 18.17 -13.27 1.72
N SER A 90 19.17 -13.21 0.86
CA SER A 90 20.59 -13.31 1.27
C SER A 90 21.26 -11.95 1.41
N LYS A 91 20.82 -10.94 0.64
CA LYS A 91 21.50 -9.64 0.51
C LYS A 91 20.88 -8.50 1.29
N ARG A 92 19.72 -8.76 1.94
CA ARG A 92 18.98 -7.72 2.66
C ARG A 92 18.31 -8.24 3.92
N SER A 93 18.10 -7.33 4.83
CA SER A 93 17.16 -7.45 5.95
C SER A 93 15.86 -6.73 5.60
N GLU A 94 14.80 -7.06 6.28
CA GLU A 94 13.52 -6.38 6.16
C GLU A 94 13.00 -5.98 7.54
N MET A 95 12.50 -4.76 7.67
CA MET A 95 11.72 -4.34 8.84
C MET A 95 10.27 -4.22 8.41
N TRP A 96 9.40 -4.92 9.14
CA TRP A 96 7.96 -4.90 8.89
C TRP A 96 7.22 -4.20 10.02
N TYR A 97 6.25 -3.38 9.64
CA TYR A 97 5.32 -2.72 10.55
C TYR A 97 3.90 -2.88 10.03
N ILE A 98 3.00 -3.36 10.88
CA ILE A 98 1.59 -3.49 10.50
C ILE A 98 0.92 -2.13 10.65
N MET A 99 0.57 -1.51 9.53
CA MET A 99 -0.07 -0.20 9.50
C MET A 99 -1.56 -0.29 9.79
N LYS A 100 -2.22 -1.37 9.30
CA LYS A 100 -3.67 -1.56 9.44
C LYS A 100 -4.01 -3.05 9.39
N GLY A 101 -5.00 -3.44 10.20
CA GLY A 101 -5.44 -4.84 10.28
C GLY A 101 -4.46 -5.71 11.07
N GLN A 102 -4.42 -6.97 10.74
CA GLN A 102 -3.58 -7.97 11.39
C GLN A 102 -3.24 -9.11 10.42
N CYS A 103 -2.14 -9.81 10.67
CA CYS A 103 -1.74 -11.00 9.94
C CYS A 103 -0.97 -11.95 10.87
N ILE A 104 -0.73 -13.18 10.40
CA ILE A 104 0.14 -14.15 11.07
C ILE A 104 1.48 -14.14 10.33
N VAL A 105 2.56 -13.88 11.03
CA VAL A 105 3.93 -13.95 10.48
C VAL A 105 4.69 -15.06 11.21
N ASN A 106 5.11 -16.08 10.49
CA ASN A 106 5.80 -17.25 11.03
C ASN A 106 5.08 -17.89 12.24
N GLY A 107 3.74 -17.94 12.21
CA GLY A 107 2.92 -18.51 13.28
C GLY A 107 2.56 -17.54 14.41
N GLU A 108 3.10 -16.31 14.42
CA GLU A 108 2.77 -15.29 15.41
C GLU A 108 1.82 -14.24 14.85
N THR A 109 0.76 -13.93 15.57
CA THR A 109 -0.16 -12.85 15.19
C THR A 109 0.50 -11.50 15.41
N ARG A 110 0.53 -10.66 14.37
CA ARG A 110 1.01 -9.28 14.37
C ARG A 110 -0.15 -8.34 14.05
N ARG A 111 -0.26 -7.25 14.80
CA ARG A 111 -1.39 -6.30 14.70
C ARG A 111 -0.90 -4.90 14.47
N ALA A 112 -1.80 -4.06 13.95
CA ALA A 112 -1.57 -2.61 13.90
C ALA A 112 -1.28 -2.07 15.32
N HIS A 113 -0.44 -1.02 15.37
CA HIS A 113 0.03 -0.38 16.62
C HIS A 113 1.04 -1.19 17.47
N GLU A 114 1.33 -2.43 17.14
CA GLU A 114 2.45 -3.16 17.75
C GLU A 114 3.78 -2.65 17.18
N PRO A 115 4.89 -2.77 17.94
CA PRO A 115 6.21 -2.42 17.43
C PRO A 115 6.57 -3.21 16.17
N GLY A 116 7.26 -2.55 15.24
CA GLY A 116 7.82 -3.22 14.06
C GLY A 116 8.83 -4.31 14.46
N PHE A 117 9.03 -5.26 13.57
CA PHE A 117 9.97 -6.35 13.77
C PHE A 117 10.88 -6.51 12.56
N THR A 118 12.06 -7.07 12.79
CA THR A 118 13.09 -7.26 11.76
C THR A 118 13.17 -8.72 11.35
N ILE A 119 13.34 -8.95 10.06
CA ILE A 119 13.65 -10.22 9.41
C ILE A 119 15.08 -10.13 8.92
N SER A 120 15.94 -10.99 9.44
CA SER A 120 17.36 -11.01 9.09
C SER A 120 17.61 -11.70 7.75
N PRO A 121 18.77 -11.46 7.10
CA PRO A 121 19.17 -12.25 5.95
C PRO A 121 19.13 -13.75 6.28
N GLU A 122 18.84 -14.57 5.28
CA GLU A 122 18.69 -16.04 5.37
C GLU A 122 17.55 -16.53 6.28
N GLN A 123 16.79 -15.64 6.91
CA GLN A 123 15.63 -16.01 7.73
C GLN A 123 14.42 -16.27 6.85
N TRP A 124 13.89 -17.49 6.90
CA TRP A 124 12.62 -17.85 6.28
C TRP A 124 11.45 -17.09 6.92
N HIS A 125 10.60 -16.52 6.10
CA HIS A 125 9.42 -15.80 6.57
C HIS A 125 8.24 -15.95 5.61
N LYS A 126 7.05 -15.98 6.21
CA LYS A 126 5.76 -16.05 5.54
C LYS A 126 4.75 -15.20 6.29
N ALA A 127 3.93 -14.44 5.58
CA ALA A 127 2.78 -13.77 6.17
C ALA A 127 1.48 -14.36 5.61
N GLU A 128 0.50 -14.55 6.49
CA GLU A 128 -0.82 -15.10 6.17
C GLU A 128 -1.89 -14.19 6.75
N ASN A 129 -2.92 -13.91 5.99
CA ASN A 129 -4.07 -13.15 6.48
C ASN A 129 -5.33 -14.05 6.57
N PRO A 130 -5.52 -14.80 7.64
CA PRO A 130 -6.73 -15.59 7.84
C PRO A 130 -7.93 -14.76 8.29
N PHE A 131 -7.75 -13.47 8.50
CA PHE A 131 -8.76 -12.54 9.02
C PHE A 131 -9.66 -12.00 7.91
N LEU A 132 -10.70 -11.25 8.30
CA LEU A 132 -11.74 -10.77 7.38
C LEU A 132 -11.43 -9.42 6.72
N LYS A 133 -10.44 -8.69 7.24
CA LYS A 133 -10.02 -7.38 6.71
C LYS A 133 -8.65 -7.49 6.08
N PRO A 134 -8.33 -6.69 5.05
CA PRO A 134 -6.98 -6.62 4.50
C PRO A 134 -5.96 -6.22 5.57
N CYS A 135 -4.76 -6.81 5.47
CA CYS A 135 -3.62 -6.43 6.29
C CYS A 135 -2.67 -5.55 5.48
N HIS A 136 -2.40 -4.34 5.97
CA HIS A 136 -1.45 -3.41 5.36
C HIS A 136 -0.14 -3.44 6.11
N VAL A 137 0.93 -3.76 5.43
CA VAL A 137 2.28 -3.87 5.97
C VAL A 137 3.18 -2.82 5.32
N LEU A 138 3.87 -2.03 6.13
CA LEU A 138 5.02 -1.26 5.68
C LEU A 138 6.26 -2.15 5.76
N GLU A 139 6.89 -2.39 4.63
CA GLU A 139 8.12 -3.16 4.50
C GLU A 139 9.27 -2.22 4.15
N CYS A 140 10.27 -2.12 5.02
CA CYS A 140 11.52 -1.43 4.74
C CYS A 140 12.62 -2.46 4.51
N GLN A 141 13.06 -2.60 3.28
CA GLN A 141 14.19 -3.43 2.87
C GLN A 141 15.48 -2.63 2.99
N PHE A 142 16.53 -3.21 3.55
CA PHE A 142 17.83 -2.56 3.68
C PHE A 142 18.97 -3.59 3.67
N GLY A 143 20.03 -3.28 2.94
CA GLY A 143 21.18 -4.19 2.80
C GLY A 143 22.07 -3.85 1.61
N GLU A 144 22.77 -4.83 1.10
CA GLU A 144 23.65 -4.68 -0.06
C GLU A 144 22.86 -4.33 -1.32
N GLU A 145 21.80 -5.10 -1.61
CA GLU A 145 20.90 -4.88 -2.74
C GLU A 145 19.47 -5.32 -2.39
N CYS A 146 18.50 -4.46 -2.73
CA CYS A 146 17.07 -4.74 -2.58
C CYS A 146 16.43 -5.09 -3.92
N ILE A 147 16.81 -6.24 -4.50
CA ILE A 147 16.36 -6.73 -5.80
C ILE A 147 15.46 -7.96 -5.67
N GLU A 148 14.54 -8.14 -6.62
CA GLU A 148 13.59 -9.25 -6.60
C GLU A 148 14.26 -10.61 -6.91
N SER A 149 15.39 -10.62 -7.63
CA SER A 149 16.14 -11.84 -7.92
C SER A 149 16.85 -12.45 -6.71
N ASP A 150 16.93 -11.72 -5.58
CA ASP A 150 17.48 -12.21 -4.30
C ASP A 150 16.45 -13.05 -3.50
N ILE A 151 15.25 -13.26 -4.03
CA ILE A 151 14.21 -14.02 -3.35
C ILE A 151 14.39 -15.51 -3.62
N GLU A 152 14.66 -16.28 -2.57
CA GLU A 152 14.52 -17.73 -2.56
C GLU A 152 13.15 -18.10 -1.96
N ARG A 153 12.37 -18.89 -2.68
CA ARG A 153 11.06 -19.37 -2.22
C ARG A 153 11.12 -20.84 -1.87
N ALA A 154 10.55 -21.19 -0.72
CA ALA A 154 10.39 -22.58 -0.35
C ALA A 154 9.53 -23.32 -1.39
N PRO A 155 9.83 -24.58 -1.71
CA PRO A 155 8.99 -25.39 -2.54
C PRO A 155 7.56 -25.42 -2.01
N PHE A 156 6.59 -25.33 -2.91
CA PHE A 156 5.17 -25.43 -2.56
C PHE A 156 4.90 -26.77 -1.85
N LYS A 157 4.30 -26.70 -0.66
CA LYS A 157 3.83 -27.89 0.06
C LYS A 157 2.30 -27.92 0.01
N PRO A 158 1.65 -29.08 -0.09
CA PRO A 158 0.19 -29.17 -0.04
C PRO A 158 -0.44 -28.50 1.18
N ALA A 159 0.28 -28.43 2.31
CA ALA A 159 -0.13 -27.69 3.50
C ALA A 159 -0.17 -26.14 3.31
N ASP A 160 0.46 -25.64 2.24
CA ASP A 160 0.47 -24.22 1.89
C ASP A 160 -0.74 -23.82 1.03
N ILE A 161 -1.71 -24.72 0.82
CA ILE A 161 -2.97 -24.39 0.15
C ILE A 161 -3.67 -23.30 0.97
N PRO A 162 -4.00 -22.15 0.35
CA PRO A 162 -4.69 -21.08 1.05
C PRO A 162 -5.97 -21.61 1.72
N TRP A 163 -6.15 -21.28 2.99
CA TRP A 163 -7.36 -21.65 3.72
C TRP A 163 -8.60 -21.09 2.99
N ASP A 164 -9.56 -21.97 2.71
CA ASP A 164 -10.83 -21.59 2.12
C ASP A 164 -11.90 -21.50 3.23
N PRO A 165 -12.31 -20.27 3.63
CA PRO A 165 -13.28 -20.07 4.70
C PRO A 165 -14.65 -20.72 4.43
N LYS A 166 -14.95 -21.10 3.19
CA LYS A 166 -16.21 -21.78 2.81
C LYS A 166 -16.12 -23.29 3.01
N LYS A 167 -14.91 -23.88 2.94
CA LYS A 167 -14.67 -25.32 3.04
C LYS A 167 -14.33 -25.78 4.44
N ASP A 168 -13.78 -24.92 5.27
CA ASP A 168 -13.26 -25.28 6.59
C ASP A 168 -14.17 -24.79 7.72
N LYS A 169 -15.27 -25.53 7.93
CA LYS A 169 -16.29 -25.21 8.94
C LYS A 169 -15.74 -25.31 10.38
N GLU A 170 -14.78 -26.18 10.66
CA GLU A 170 -14.20 -26.38 11.99
C GLU A 170 -13.33 -25.20 12.44
N LYS A 171 -12.57 -24.62 11.52
CA LYS A 171 -11.78 -23.43 11.79
C LYS A 171 -12.63 -22.16 11.98
N ARG A 172 -13.88 -22.14 11.51
CA ARG A 172 -14.81 -21.03 11.75
C ARG A 172 -15.03 -20.75 13.24
N GLY A 173 -15.07 -21.78 14.08
CA GLY A 173 -15.22 -21.62 15.54
C GLY A 173 -14.07 -20.86 16.18
N MET A 174 -12.84 -21.14 15.77
CA MET A 174 -11.64 -20.50 16.29
C MET A 174 -11.54 -19.01 15.88
N TYR A 175 -11.94 -18.68 14.66
CA TYR A 175 -11.91 -17.29 14.16
C TYR A 175 -13.10 -16.44 14.65
N ILE A 176 -14.25 -17.05 14.99
CA ILE A 176 -15.36 -16.35 15.64
C ILE A 176 -14.98 -15.92 17.05
N HIS A 177 -14.16 -16.71 17.74
CA HIS A 177 -13.67 -16.34 19.08
C HIS A 177 -12.71 -15.14 19.05
N LEU A 178 -11.94 -14.99 17.97
CA LEU A 178 -11.08 -13.83 17.74
C LEU A 178 -11.86 -12.57 17.34
N ARG A 179 -13.11 -12.71 16.84
CA ARG A 179 -14.00 -11.57 16.54
C ARG A 179 -14.40 -10.74 17.76
N GLY A 180 -14.51 -11.36 18.93
CA GLY A 180 -14.87 -10.69 20.17
C GLY A 180 -13.79 -9.78 20.74
N GLN A 181 -12.61 -9.72 20.10
CA GLN A 181 -11.48 -8.87 20.52
C GLN A 181 -11.16 -7.75 19.50
N GLU A 182 -11.95 -7.64 18.44
CA GLU A 182 -11.85 -6.47 17.54
C GLU A 182 -12.61 -5.30 18.20
N ASP A 183 -11.92 -4.54 19.00
CA ASP A 183 -12.42 -3.25 19.49
C ASP A 183 -12.70 -2.34 18.27
N ASP A 184 -13.94 -1.86 18.19
CA ASP A 184 -14.44 -0.96 17.15
C ASP A 184 -13.87 0.47 17.25
N GLY A 185 -12.63 0.60 17.67
CA GLY A 185 -11.92 1.86 17.83
C GLY A 185 -11.39 2.48 16.54
N TYR A 186 -12.24 2.70 15.55
CA TYR A 186 -11.97 3.67 14.49
C TYR A 186 -13.19 4.56 14.29
N CYS A 187 -13.16 5.70 14.98
CA CYS A 187 -13.90 6.88 14.54
C CYS A 187 -13.25 7.42 13.26
N ASP A 188 -14.10 7.86 12.35
CA ASP A 188 -13.91 8.51 11.05
C ASP A 188 -12.76 9.54 10.99
#